data_7b7a92db3d37748a3515811c309beabd
#
_entry.id   7b7a92db3d37748a3515811c309beabd
#
_cell.length_a   1.000
_cell.length_b   1.000
_cell.length_c   1.000
_cell.angle_alpha   90.00
_cell.angle_beta   90.00
_cell.angle_gamma   90.00
#
_symmetry.space_group_name_H-M   'P 1'
#
loop_
_entity.id
_entity.type
_entity.pdbx_description
1 polymer ?
#
loop_
_entity_poly.entity_id
_entity_poly.type
_entity_poly.pdbx_seq_one_letter_code
_entity_poly.pdbx_strand_id
1 'polypeptide(L)'
;AVLLFRRLGLGAVLGYLVAGIAIGPDGLGLIGAPETIMAYSEIGIILLLFLVGLELSPSRLWLLRRDIFLFGPLQVILCGLGMFAVVHFAMPSFSWEAALVLGLPLALSSTAQVLPLLQSRGRMKTDYGEKSFSILLFQDISIVPMLTIVAALSRAPALEGAIEGWTLALYAVLAIVALVLAGRYLLSPLLRLVGKISERELFIVTGLFTVCVSAAVMQAIGVSPALGAFVAGVMLADSPYRHELEADIDPFRSILLGLFFLAVGMLLDVDVILAQPLFVASLALGLVAVKITVIFALGRFFGLKSKQSIIMAMLLSQGGEFAFVLFTAAQQALLIEPEAGSLFGAVVTLSMATTPFLMIIAGKLAARTGKEDVQLDDPALASQANVIIVGHGRFGQQVSQIMQAAGRSVTLIDINPQTIDLSNDFGFKVFYGDGTRVDLLKRAGGEDAQAIF
;
A
#
# COMPACT_ATOMS: atom_id res chain seq x y z
N ALA A 1 22.93 3.61 -0.52
CA ALA A 1 21.96 3.22 0.54
C ALA A 1 20.90 2.28 -0.04
N VAL A 2 20.04 2.71 -0.99
CA VAL A 2 18.87 1.93 -1.48
C VAL A 2 19.24 0.54 -2.01
N LEU A 3 20.29 0.40 -2.82
CA LEU A 3 20.75 -0.90 -3.34
C LEU A 3 21.20 -1.86 -2.22
N LEU A 4 21.88 -1.31 -1.21
CA LEU A 4 22.33 -2.08 -0.05
C LEU A 4 21.13 -2.60 0.77
N PHE A 5 20.17 -1.72 1.08
CA PHE A 5 18.98 -2.08 1.85
C PHE A 5 18.07 -3.06 1.11
N ARG A 6 17.94 -2.94 -0.22
CA ARG A 6 17.25 -3.94 -1.05
C ARG A 6 17.92 -5.32 -0.99
N ARG A 7 19.27 -5.37 -1.08
CA ARG A 7 20.02 -6.64 -0.96
C ARG A 7 19.88 -7.29 0.41
N LEU A 8 19.77 -6.47 1.47
CA LEU A 8 19.53 -6.94 2.84
C LEU A 8 18.06 -7.34 3.11
N GLY A 9 17.16 -7.19 2.14
CA GLY A 9 15.74 -7.48 2.32
C GLY A 9 14.97 -6.45 3.14
N LEU A 10 15.57 -5.29 3.44
CA LEU A 10 15.01 -4.22 4.27
C LEU A 10 14.10 -3.24 3.50
N GLY A 11 14.02 -3.40 2.19
CA GLY A 11 13.19 -2.56 1.32
C GLY A 11 13.88 -1.25 0.87
N ALA A 12 13.29 -0.61 -0.15
CA ALA A 12 13.82 0.62 -0.71
C ALA A 12 13.55 1.84 0.19
N VAL A 13 12.41 1.87 0.86
CA VAL A 13 11.94 2.98 1.71
C VAL A 13 12.96 3.31 2.79
N LEU A 14 13.40 2.29 3.53
CA LEU A 14 14.41 2.48 4.57
C LEU A 14 15.75 2.99 3.99
N GLY A 15 16.11 2.52 2.79
CA GLY A 15 17.30 3.00 2.09
C GLY A 15 17.22 4.47 1.69
N TYR A 16 16.05 4.98 1.31
CA TYR A 16 15.81 6.39 1.04
C TYR A 16 15.84 7.23 2.32
N LEU A 17 15.20 6.78 3.39
CA LEU A 17 15.22 7.47 4.70
C LEU A 17 16.64 7.64 5.23
N VAL A 18 17.42 6.55 5.25
CA VAL A 18 18.83 6.60 5.72
C VAL A 18 19.70 7.46 4.79
N ALA A 19 19.45 7.44 3.48
CA ALA A 19 20.14 8.35 2.57
C ALA A 19 19.78 9.81 2.85
N GLY A 20 18.50 10.09 3.14
CA GLY A 20 18.03 11.42 3.52
C GLY A 20 18.71 11.95 4.79
N ILE A 21 18.77 11.15 5.85
CA ILE A 21 19.50 11.49 7.08
C ILE A 21 20.95 11.80 6.75
N ALA A 22 21.60 10.96 5.92
CA ALA A 22 23.03 11.14 5.63
C ALA A 22 23.35 12.41 4.83
N ILE A 23 22.49 12.85 3.91
CA ILE A 23 22.72 14.04 3.06
C ILE A 23 22.02 15.30 3.58
N GLY A 24 21.12 15.14 4.54
CA GLY A 24 20.36 16.21 5.18
C GLY A 24 21.18 17.13 6.06
N PRO A 25 20.51 18.14 6.68
CA PRO A 25 21.16 19.14 7.53
C PRO A 25 21.94 18.54 8.69
N ASP A 26 21.39 17.53 9.35
CA ASP A 26 21.99 16.87 10.52
C ASP A 26 23.07 15.83 10.15
N GLY A 27 23.23 15.52 8.85
CA GLY A 27 24.25 14.61 8.35
C GLY A 27 25.41 15.36 7.71
N LEU A 28 25.59 15.17 6.39
CA LEU A 28 26.65 15.81 5.61
C LEU A 28 26.34 17.26 5.23
N GLY A 29 25.12 17.75 5.46
CA GLY A 29 24.70 19.12 5.14
C GLY A 29 24.75 19.47 3.64
N LEU A 30 24.63 18.47 2.76
CA LEU A 30 24.74 18.68 1.31
C LEU A 30 23.52 19.40 0.73
N ILE A 31 22.37 19.35 1.42
CA ILE A 31 21.12 19.96 1.01
C ILE A 31 20.60 20.82 2.16
N GLY A 32 20.49 22.13 1.88
CA GLY A 32 20.14 23.13 2.91
C GLY A 32 18.64 23.48 2.97
N ALA A 33 17.80 22.96 2.08
CA ALA A 33 16.36 23.26 2.03
C ALA A 33 15.52 21.99 1.84
N PRO A 34 15.44 21.12 2.85
CA PRO A 34 14.68 19.86 2.76
C PRO A 34 13.17 20.10 2.57
N GLU A 35 12.62 21.22 3.06
CA GLU A 35 11.21 21.60 2.91
C GLU A 35 10.83 21.80 1.44
N THR A 36 11.72 22.39 0.65
CA THR A 36 11.51 22.58 -0.79
C THR A 36 11.42 21.23 -1.52
N ILE A 37 12.31 20.29 -1.15
CA ILE A 37 12.28 18.94 -1.72
C ILE A 37 11.01 18.21 -1.30
N MET A 38 10.58 18.38 -0.05
CA MET A 38 9.34 17.82 0.46
C MET A 38 8.13 18.29 -0.36
N ALA A 39 8.02 19.59 -0.62
CA ALA A 39 6.93 20.17 -1.40
C ALA A 39 6.84 19.57 -2.83
N TYR A 40 7.97 19.39 -3.52
CA TYR A 40 7.98 18.72 -4.81
C TYR A 40 7.68 17.22 -4.72
N SER A 41 8.08 16.57 -3.65
CA SER A 41 7.88 15.14 -3.47
C SER A 41 6.44 14.77 -3.10
N GLU A 42 5.66 15.71 -2.57
CA GLU A 42 4.21 15.54 -2.32
C GLU A 42 3.45 15.16 -3.60
N ILE A 43 3.92 15.60 -4.77
CA ILE A 43 3.37 15.17 -6.06
C ILE A 43 3.47 13.64 -6.21
N GLY A 44 4.50 13.02 -5.65
CA GLY A 44 4.64 11.56 -5.64
C GLY A 44 3.53 10.85 -4.86
N ILE A 45 3.09 11.43 -3.74
CA ILE A 45 1.96 10.92 -2.95
C ILE A 45 0.65 11.08 -3.73
N ILE A 46 0.48 12.22 -4.41
CA ILE A 46 -0.68 12.49 -5.27
C ILE A 46 -0.77 11.43 -6.37
N LEU A 47 0.34 11.14 -7.07
CA LEU A 47 0.42 10.10 -8.09
C LEU A 47 0.20 8.70 -7.52
N LEU A 48 0.73 8.41 -6.32
CA LEU A 48 0.50 7.15 -5.64
C LEU A 48 -1.00 6.92 -5.40
N LEU A 49 -1.70 7.90 -4.85
CA LEU A 49 -3.13 7.77 -4.56
C LEU A 49 -3.99 7.71 -5.83
N PHE A 50 -3.57 8.37 -6.90
CA PHE A 50 -4.20 8.19 -8.21
C PHE A 50 -4.09 6.74 -8.69
N LEU A 51 -2.89 6.14 -8.63
CA LEU A 51 -2.68 4.75 -9.04
C LEU A 51 -3.41 3.76 -8.13
N VAL A 52 -3.42 3.99 -6.81
CA VAL A 52 -4.27 3.22 -5.89
C VAL A 52 -5.74 3.33 -6.29
N GLY A 53 -6.21 4.54 -6.64
CA GLY A 53 -7.55 4.75 -7.18
C GLY A 53 -7.82 3.95 -8.46
N LEU A 54 -6.87 3.90 -9.41
CA LEU A 54 -6.98 3.11 -10.65
C LEU A 54 -7.08 1.60 -10.39
N GLU A 55 -6.42 1.08 -9.38
CA GLU A 55 -6.51 -0.34 -9.01
C GLU A 55 -7.88 -0.72 -8.44
N LEU A 56 -8.68 0.27 -8.02
CA LEU A 56 -9.93 0.08 -7.31
C LEU A 56 -11.13 0.19 -8.25
N SER A 57 -11.42 -0.89 -8.97
CA SER A 57 -12.69 -0.95 -9.69
C SER A 57 -13.88 -0.85 -8.71
N PRO A 58 -14.92 -0.06 -9.00
CA PRO A 58 -16.13 0.05 -8.18
C PRO A 58 -16.77 -1.29 -7.85
N SER A 59 -16.71 -2.27 -8.75
CA SER A 59 -17.19 -3.64 -8.56
C SER A 59 -16.40 -4.37 -7.46
N ARG A 60 -15.06 -4.22 -7.41
CA ARG A 60 -14.20 -4.81 -6.38
C ARG A 60 -14.39 -4.12 -5.02
N LEU A 61 -14.55 -2.79 -5.02
CA LEU A 61 -14.92 -2.04 -3.80
C LEU A 61 -16.23 -2.54 -3.21
N TRP A 62 -17.23 -2.78 -4.05
CA TRP A 62 -18.52 -3.30 -3.61
C TRP A 62 -18.41 -4.72 -3.05
N LEU A 63 -17.57 -5.57 -3.64
CA LEU A 63 -17.32 -6.93 -3.14
C LEU A 63 -16.66 -6.89 -1.75
N LEU A 64 -15.67 -6.03 -1.55
CA LEU A 64 -14.89 -5.90 -0.30
C LEU A 64 -15.51 -4.91 0.69
N ARG A 65 -16.69 -4.32 0.41
CA ARG A 65 -17.28 -3.24 1.21
C ARG A 65 -17.38 -3.52 2.71
N ARG A 66 -17.63 -4.77 3.10
CA ARG A 66 -17.72 -5.16 4.51
C ARG A 66 -16.35 -5.05 5.20
N ASP A 67 -15.31 -5.52 4.57
CA ASP A 67 -13.96 -5.46 5.12
C ASP A 67 -13.43 -4.01 5.10
N ILE A 68 -13.73 -3.24 4.06
CA ILE A 68 -13.32 -1.83 3.96
C ILE A 68 -14.04 -0.98 5.00
N PHE A 69 -15.38 -1.04 5.09
CA PHE A 69 -16.18 -0.12 5.89
C PHE A 69 -16.57 -0.64 7.28
N LEU A 70 -16.17 -1.84 7.66
CA LEU A 70 -16.34 -2.36 9.01
C LEU A 70 -15.01 -2.72 9.66
N PHE A 71 -14.19 -3.56 9.01
CA PHE A 71 -12.89 -3.94 9.57
C PHE A 71 -11.92 -2.76 9.58
N GLY A 72 -11.82 -1.99 8.48
CA GLY A 72 -10.97 -0.80 8.37
C GLY A 72 -11.24 0.22 9.47
N PRO A 73 -12.48 0.75 9.63
CA PRO A 73 -12.81 1.69 10.68
C PRO A 73 -12.50 1.18 12.10
N LEU A 74 -12.87 -0.08 12.40
CA LEU A 74 -12.58 -0.66 13.70
C LEU A 74 -11.07 -0.72 13.98
N GLN A 75 -10.27 -1.06 12.98
CA GLN A 75 -8.82 -1.09 13.13
C GLN A 75 -8.26 0.31 13.38
N VAL A 76 -8.67 1.31 12.58
CA VAL A 76 -8.18 2.70 12.74
C VAL A 76 -8.59 3.27 14.09
N ILE A 77 -9.85 3.09 14.49
CA ILE A 77 -10.36 3.61 15.76
C ILE A 77 -9.67 2.94 16.94
N LEU A 78 -9.62 1.60 16.97
CA LEU A 78 -9.05 0.88 18.11
C LEU A 78 -7.53 1.06 18.22
N CYS A 79 -6.79 1.04 17.10
CA CYS A 79 -5.36 1.34 17.11
C CYS A 79 -5.12 2.81 17.47
N GLY A 80 -5.91 3.75 16.92
CA GLY A 80 -5.79 5.17 17.21
C GLY A 80 -6.06 5.49 18.68
N LEU A 81 -7.13 4.92 19.25
CA LEU A 81 -7.43 5.07 20.69
C LEU A 81 -6.36 4.40 21.56
N GLY A 82 -5.85 3.23 21.15
CA GLY A 82 -4.74 2.57 21.84
C GLY A 82 -3.49 3.44 21.86
N MET A 83 -3.13 4.05 20.72
CA MET A 83 -1.98 4.95 20.64
C MET A 83 -2.22 6.28 21.32
N PHE A 84 -3.44 6.85 21.23
CA PHE A 84 -3.85 7.98 22.04
C PHE A 84 -3.61 7.72 23.53
N ALA A 85 -4.07 6.58 24.04
CA ALA A 85 -3.88 6.21 25.44
C ALA A 85 -2.38 6.07 25.79
N VAL A 86 -1.58 5.42 24.93
CA VAL A 86 -0.12 5.31 25.14
C VAL A 86 0.51 6.70 25.23
N VAL A 87 0.21 7.61 24.29
CA VAL A 87 0.78 8.96 24.28
C VAL A 87 0.31 9.76 25.52
N HIS A 88 -0.99 9.74 25.81
CA HIS A 88 -1.57 10.50 26.91
C HIS A 88 -1.01 10.08 28.28
N PHE A 89 -0.82 8.77 28.51
CA PHE A 89 -0.31 8.27 29.79
C PHE A 89 1.23 8.28 29.87
N ALA A 90 1.93 8.08 28.75
CA ALA A 90 3.39 8.12 28.73
C ALA A 90 3.94 9.54 28.74
N MET A 91 3.18 10.52 28.23
CA MET A 91 3.57 11.93 28.11
C MET A 91 2.50 12.87 28.70
N PRO A 92 2.33 12.91 30.03
CA PRO A 92 1.27 13.71 30.68
C PRO A 92 1.40 15.23 30.46
N SER A 93 2.53 15.70 29.93
CA SER A 93 2.73 17.11 29.54
C SER A 93 1.93 17.50 28.28
N PHE A 94 1.54 16.55 27.45
CA PHE A 94 0.73 16.82 26.27
C PHE A 94 -0.74 16.99 26.62
N SER A 95 -1.37 17.97 25.99
CA SER A 95 -2.82 18.10 26.04
C SER A 95 -3.50 16.90 25.41
N TRP A 96 -4.76 16.66 25.74
CA TRP A 96 -5.50 15.54 25.14
C TRP A 96 -5.61 15.70 23.61
N GLU A 97 -5.72 16.93 23.11
CA GLU A 97 -5.74 17.22 21.66
C GLU A 97 -4.42 16.84 21.00
N ALA A 98 -3.28 17.22 21.63
CA ALA A 98 -1.95 16.83 21.15
C ALA A 98 -1.79 15.30 21.13
N ALA A 99 -2.19 14.61 22.21
CA ALA A 99 -2.16 13.16 22.27
C ALA A 99 -3.04 12.50 21.20
N LEU A 100 -4.20 13.09 20.89
CA LEU A 100 -5.11 12.59 19.86
C LEU A 100 -4.51 12.74 18.45
N VAL A 101 -3.99 13.93 18.11
CA VAL A 101 -3.44 14.19 16.78
C VAL A 101 -2.07 13.52 16.56
N LEU A 102 -1.42 13.06 17.62
CA LEU A 102 -0.26 12.18 17.54
C LEU A 102 -0.68 10.71 17.44
N GLY A 103 -1.66 10.28 18.22
CA GLY A 103 -2.09 8.89 18.31
C GLY A 103 -2.84 8.38 17.08
N LEU A 104 -3.75 9.17 16.52
CA LEU A 104 -4.56 8.77 15.37
C LEU A 104 -3.70 8.44 14.12
N PRO A 105 -2.72 9.25 13.70
CA PRO A 105 -1.86 8.94 12.57
C PRO A 105 -1.06 7.66 12.74
N LEU A 106 -0.71 7.29 13.96
CA LEU A 106 0.02 6.06 14.25
C LEU A 106 -0.82 4.78 14.04
N ALA A 107 -2.15 4.91 13.94
CA ALA A 107 -3.02 3.80 13.54
C ALA A 107 -2.84 3.39 12.06
N LEU A 108 -2.38 4.33 11.21
CA LEU A 108 -2.15 4.09 9.79
C LEU A 108 -0.93 3.18 9.59
N SER A 109 -0.93 2.41 8.51
CA SER A 109 0.15 1.52 8.13
C SER A 109 0.68 1.90 6.75
N SER A 110 1.93 1.59 6.44
CA SER A 110 2.53 1.95 5.15
C SER A 110 2.01 1.11 4.01
N THR A 111 1.18 1.71 3.16
CA THR A 111 0.67 1.12 1.92
C THR A 111 1.84 0.84 0.95
N ALA A 112 2.78 1.77 0.83
CA ALA A 112 3.96 1.65 -0.03
C ALA A 112 4.90 0.49 0.36
N GLN A 113 4.87 0.03 1.61
CA GLN A 113 5.67 -1.10 2.08
C GLN A 113 4.89 -2.42 2.02
N VAL A 114 3.62 -2.42 2.39
CA VAL A 114 2.81 -3.63 2.54
C VAL A 114 2.38 -4.21 1.19
N LEU A 115 1.86 -3.38 0.27
CA LEU A 115 1.35 -3.89 -1.01
C LEU A 115 2.43 -4.57 -1.87
N PRO A 116 3.63 -3.97 -2.09
CA PRO A 116 4.69 -4.67 -2.81
C PRO A 116 5.13 -5.97 -2.15
N LEU A 117 5.10 -6.02 -0.81
CA LEU A 117 5.46 -7.23 -0.06
C LEU A 117 4.44 -8.35 -0.23
N LEU A 118 3.14 -8.04 -0.25
CA LEU A 118 2.07 -9.00 -0.56
C LEU A 118 2.14 -9.47 -2.01
N GLN A 119 2.36 -8.54 -2.95
CA GLN A 119 2.48 -8.83 -4.39
C GLN A 119 3.69 -9.75 -4.68
N SER A 120 4.88 -9.39 -4.17
CA SER A 120 6.10 -10.18 -4.39
C SER A 120 6.05 -11.60 -3.83
N ARG A 121 5.17 -11.82 -2.84
CA ARG A 121 4.94 -13.15 -2.24
C ARG A 121 3.72 -13.87 -2.82
N GLY A 122 3.02 -13.32 -3.81
CA GLY A 122 1.81 -13.90 -4.41
C GLY A 122 0.65 -14.05 -3.42
N ARG A 123 0.57 -13.19 -2.37
CA ARG A 123 -0.40 -13.34 -1.28
C ARG A 123 -1.56 -12.34 -1.30
N MET A 124 -1.68 -11.53 -2.36
CA MET A 124 -2.75 -10.53 -2.50
C MET A 124 -4.16 -11.12 -2.48
N LYS A 125 -4.35 -12.31 -3.04
CA LYS A 125 -5.65 -13.00 -3.14
C LYS A 125 -5.95 -13.94 -1.96
N THR A 126 -5.08 -13.99 -0.94
CA THR A 126 -5.35 -14.78 0.28
C THR A 126 -6.29 -14.03 1.20
N ASP A 127 -7.03 -14.73 2.09
CA ASP A 127 -7.97 -14.11 3.05
C ASP A 127 -7.33 -12.95 3.84
N TYR A 128 -6.12 -13.14 4.34
CA TYR A 128 -5.41 -12.07 5.06
C TYR A 128 -4.85 -10.99 4.12
N GLY A 129 -4.53 -11.32 2.88
CA GLY A 129 -4.09 -10.35 1.86
C GLY A 129 -5.20 -9.40 1.46
N GLU A 130 -6.40 -9.92 1.17
CA GLU A 130 -7.59 -9.11 0.85
C GLU A 130 -8.03 -8.23 2.01
N LYS A 131 -8.00 -8.77 3.24
CA LYS A 131 -8.31 -7.99 4.45
C LYS A 131 -7.24 -6.93 4.73
N SER A 132 -5.94 -7.23 4.54
CA SER A 132 -4.87 -6.24 4.65
C SER A 132 -5.05 -5.11 3.64
N PHE A 133 -5.36 -5.45 2.39
CA PHE A 133 -5.66 -4.48 1.34
C PHE A 133 -6.87 -3.60 1.71
N SER A 134 -7.95 -4.22 2.21
CA SER A 134 -9.16 -3.50 2.62
C SER A 134 -8.90 -2.52 3.77
N ILE A 135 -8.06 -2.91 4.74
CA ILE A 135 -7.64 -2.05 5.84
C ILE A 135 -6.84 -0.87 5.30
N LEU A 136 -5.80 -1.12 4.49
CA LEU A 136 -4.96 -0.07 3.92
C LEU A 136 -5.78 0.94 3.12
N LEU A 137 -6.70 0.45 2.30
CA LEU A 137 -7.60 1.29 1.54
C LEU A 137 -8.45 2.20 2.43
N PHE A 138 -9.02 1.65 3.50
CA PHE A 138 -9.77 2.46 4.46
C PHE A 138 -8.86 3.46 5.17
N GLN A 139 -7.64 3.08 5.52
CA GLN A 139 -6.66 3.98 6.12
C GLN A 139 -6.36 5.17 5.21
N ASP A 140 -6.17 4.95 3.91
CA ASP A 140 -5.94 6.01 2.93
C ASP A 140 -7.15 6.96 2.84
N ILE A 141 -8.37 6.42 2.84
CA ILE A 141 -9.61 7.23 2.91
C ILE A 141 -9.70 8.01 4.23
N SER A 142 -9.24 7.43 5.34
CA SER A 142 -9.35 8.02 6.68
C SER A 142 -8.42 9.23 6.91
N ILE A 143 -7.46 9.46 6.04
CA ILE A 143 -6.58 10.64 6.10
C ILE A 143 -7.40 11.93 6.08
N VAL A 144 -8.43 11.99 5.24
CA VAL A 144 -9.28 13.19 5.10
C VAL A 144 -10.03 13.53 6.38
N PRO A 145 -10.79 12.62 7.02
CA PRO A 145 -11.40 12.92 8.31
C PRO A 145 -10.37 13.22 9.40
N MET A 146 -9.17 12.59 9.38
CA MET A 146 -8.11 12.91 10.34
C MET A 146 -7.60 14.35 10.15
N LEU A 147 -7.34 14.80 8.92
CA LEU A 147 -7.01 16.20 8.62
C LEU A 147 -8.11 17.16 9.07
N THR A 148 -9.38 16.77 8.89
CA THR A 148 -10.53 17.56 9.35
C THR A 148 -10.55 17.67 10.89
N ILE A 149 -10.22 16.59 11.61
CA ILE A 149 -10.08 16.62 13.06
C ILE A 149 -8.95 17.56 13.49
N VAL A 150 -7.79 17.49 12.84
CA VAL A 150 -6.65 18.39 13.10
C VAL A 150 -7.07 19.85 12.87
N ALA A 151 -7.73 20.15 11.76
CA ALA A 151 -8.24 21.50 11.47
C ALA A 151 -9.27 21.99 12.48
N ALA A 152 -10.19 21.13 12.91
CA ALA A 152 -11.22 21.46 13.90
C ALA A 152 -10.66 21.73 15.30
N LEU A 153 -9.54 21.11 15.65
CA LEU A 153 -8.83 21.30 16.91
C LEU A 153 -7.79 22.43 16.85
N SER A 154 -7.56 23.03 15.68
CA SER A 154 -6.51 24.03 15.45
C SER A 154 -6.59 25.17 16.46
N ARG A 155 -5.42 25.54 17.00
CA ARG A 155 -5.21 26.72 17.86
C ARG A 155 -4.58 27.89 17.08
N ALA A 156 -4.28 27.68 15.80
CA ALA A 156 -3.80 28.75 14.93
C ALA A 156 -4.88 29.82 14.79
N PRO A 157 -4.49 31.12 14.74
CA PRO A 157 -5.45 32.19 14.46
C PRO A 157 -6.22 31.87 13.18
N ALA A 158 -7.54 31.94 13.24
CA ALA A 158 -8.35 31.78 12.04
C ALA A 158 -7.93 32.83 11.01
N LEU A 159 -7.51 32.39 9.83
CA LEU A 159 -7.33 33.32 8.72
C LEU A 159 -8.67 33.99 8.45
N GLU A 160 -8.67 35.33 8.30
CA GLU A 160 -9.89 36.06 7.90
C GLU A 160 -10.46 35.40 6.63
N GLY A 161 -11.66 34.82 6.75
CA GLY A 161 -12.29 34.06 5.67
C GLY A 161 -12.19 32.52 5.79
N ALA A 162 -11.71 31.97 6.91
CA ALA A 162 -11.74 30.53 7.14
C ALA A 162 -13.16 29.98 7.02
N ILE A 163 -13.34 28.99 6.16
CA ILE A 163 -14.63 28.36 5.89
C ILE A 163 -15.00 27.50 7.12
N GLU A 164 -16.21 27.67 7.65
CA GLU A 164 -16.70 26.84 8.75
C GLU A 164 -16.62 25.33 8.41
N GLY A 165 -16.28 24.49 9.38
CA GLY A 165 -16.00 23.07 9.15
C GLY A 165 -17.11 22.29 8.42
N TRP A 166 -18.39 22.63 8.65
CA TRP A 166 -19.50 21.99 7.95
C TRP A 166 -19.63 22.48 6.48
N THR A 167 -19.32 23.76 6.19
CA THR A 167 -19.28 24.28 4.81
C THR A 167 -18.11 23.72 4.04
N LEU A 168 -16.96 23.50 4.68
CA LEU A 168 -15.82 22.76 4.10
C LEU A 168 -16.24 21.33 3.74
N ALA A 169 -16.93 20.63 4.64
CA ALA A 169 -17.45 19.29 4.35
C ALA A 169 -18.43 19.28 3.17
N LEU A 170 -19.32 20.26 3.09
CA LEU A 170 -20.24 20.44 1.97
C LEU A 170 -19.49 20.68 0.65
N TYR A 171 -18.52 21.59 0.66
CA TYR A 171 -17.69 21.86 -0.55
C TYR A 171 -16.87 20.63 -0.95
N ALA A 172 -16.34 19.87 -0.01
CA ALA A 172 -15.65 18.62 -0.30
C ALA A 172 -16.56 17.60 -1.01
N VAL A 173 -17.79 17.42 -0.50
CA VAL A 173 -18.78 16.53 -1.14
C VAL A 173 -19.17 17.04 -2.54
N LEU A 174 -19.43 18.34 -2.68
CA LEU A 174 -19.76 18.93 -3.98
C LEU A 174 -18.60 18.80 -4.99
N ALA A 175 -17.36 18.98 -4.55
CA ALA A 175 -16.19 18.80 -5.39
C ALA A 175 -15.98 17.33 -5.80
N ILE A 176 -16.18 16.39 -4.88
CA ILE A 176 -16.16 14.96 -5.22
C ILE A 176 -17.22 14.64 -6.27
N VAL A 177 -18.46 15.11 -6.08
CA VAL A 177 -19.54 14.90 -7.05
C VAL A 177 -19.18 15.55 -8.38
N ALA A 178 -18.66 16.79 -8.39
CA ALA A 178 -18.24 17.49 -9.59
C ALA A 178 -17.11 16.74 -10.32
N LEU A 179 -16.11 16.24 -9.59
CA LEU A 179 -15.03 15.42 -10.15
C LEU A 179 -15.58 14.14 -10.77
N VAL A 180 -16.49 13.44 -10.06
CA VAL A 180 -17.15 12.22 -10.57
C VAL A 180 -17.92 12.51 -11.86
N LEU A 181 -18.67 13.59 -11.91
CA LEU A 181 -19.40 13.99 -13.12
C LEU A 181 -18.44 14.39 -14.24
N ALA A 182 -17.42 15.18 -13.95
CA ALA A 182 -16.41 15.59 -14.92
C ALA A 182 -15.67 14.38 -15.52
N GLY A 183 -15.30 13.42 -14.70
CA GLY A 183 -14.67 12.20 -15.18
C GLY A 183 -15.56 11.38 -16.10
N ARG A 184 -16.83 11.22 -15.73
CA ARG A 184 -17.78 10.46 -16.55
C ARG A 184 -18.10 11.14 -17.88
N TYR A 185 -18.32 12.44 -17.85
CA TYR A 185 -18.83 13.18 -19.01
C TYR A 185 -17.75 13.91 -19.82
N LEU A 186 -16.61 14.25 -19.22
CA LEU A 186 -15.54 15.00 -19.89
C LEU A 186 -14.33 14.10 -20.15
N LEU A 187 -13.85 13.41 -19.13
CA LEU A 187 -12.58 12.68 -19.19
C LEU A 187 -12.69 11.39 -20.01
N SER A 188 -13.77 10.62 -19.84
CA SER A 188 -13.97 9.37 -20.61
C SER A 188 -14.07 9.62 -22.13
N PRO A 189 -14.79 10.66 -22.63
CA PRO A 189 -14.75 11.02 -24.03
C PRO A 189 -13.38 11.53 -24.50
N LEU A 190 -12.68 12.31 -23.66
CA LEU A 190 -11.34 12.82 -23.96
C LEU A 190 -10.34 11.68 -24.18
N LEU A 191 -10.33 10.70 -23.27
CA LEU A 191 -9.45 9.52 -23.40
C LEU A 191 -9.79 8.68 -24.64
N ARG A 192 -11.07 8.59 -25.02
CA ARG A 192 -11.47 7.93 -26.27
C ARG A 192 -10.95 8.69 -27.50
N LEU A 193 -10.95 10.02 -27.44
CA LEU A 193 -10.42 10.86 -28.53
C LEU A 193 -8.90 10.69 -28.64
N VAL A 194 -8.19 10.76 -27.52
CA VAL A 194 -6.73 10.55 -27.43
C VAL A 194 -6.37 9.13 -27.92
N GLY A 195 -7.12 8.11 -27.51
CA GLY A 195 -6.90 6.72 -27.95
C GLY A 195 -7.08 6.51 -29.46
N LYS A 196 -7.86 7.35 -30.14
CA LYS A 196 -7.98 7.32 -31.61
C LYS A 196 -6.76 7.90 -32.34
N ILE A 197 -6.04 8.82 -31.69
CA ILE A 197 -4.85 9.45 -32.25
C ILE A 197 -3.62 8.53 -32.13
N SER A 198 -3.66 7.55 -31.21
CA SER A 198 -2.63 6.53 -30.97
C SER A 198 -1.22 7.05 -30.65
N GLU A 199 -1.10 8.25 -30.08
CA GLU A 199 0.17 8.82 -29.61
C GLU A 199 0.31 8.58 -28.09
N ARG A 200 1.33 7.83 -27.70
CA ARG A 200 1.57 7.46 -26.29
C ARG A 200 1.83 8.68 -25.41
N GLU A 201 2.56 9.67 -25.94
CA GLU A 201 2.88 10.91 -25.21
C GLU A 201 1.61 11.68 -24.82
N LEU A 202 0.60 11.67 -25.69
CA LEU A 202 -0.67 12.34 -25.44
C LEU A 202 -1.46 11.63 -24.31
N PHE A 203 -1.34 10.32 -24.18
CA PHE A 203 -1.91 9.56 -23.07
C PHE A 203 -1.27 9.94 -21.74
N ILE A 204 0.06 9.97 -21.66
CA ILE A 204 0.81 10.36 -20.47
C ILE A 204 0.39 11.77 -20.02
N VAL A 205 0.40 12.71 -20.95
CA VAL A 205 0.02 14.11 -20.68
C VAL A 205 -1.43 14.20 -20.19
N THR A 206 -2.36 13.48 -20.82
CA THR A 206 -3.77 13.48 -20.41
C THR A 206 -3.95 12.87 -19.01
N GLY A 207 -3.24 11.80 -18.70
CA GLY A 207 -3.25 11.17 -17.36
C GLY A 207 -2.73 12.12 -16.29
N LEU A 208 -1.52 12.67 -16.49
CA LEU A 208 -0.91 13.64 -15.57
C LEU A 208 -1.75 14.90 -15.41
N PHE A 209 -2.28 15.44 -16.51
CA PHE A 209 -3.18 16.60 -16.48
C PHE A 209 -4.43 16.31 -15.63
N THR A 210 -5.02 15.14 -15.80
CA THR A 210 -6.19 14.70 -15.00
C THR A 210 -5.87 14.70 -13.51
N VAL A 211 -4.73 14.12 -13.14
CA VAL A 211 -4.27 14.07 -11.73
C VAL A 211 -4.05 15.49 -11.20
N CYS A 212 -3.31 16.32 -11.93
CA CYS A 212 -3.01 17.70 -11.52
C CYS A 212 -4.27 18.56 -11.36
N VAL A 213 -5.20 18.49 -12.32
CA VAL A 213 -6.46 19.25 -12.23
C VAL A 213 -7.31 18.78 -11.06
N SER A 214 -7.45 17.48 -10.87
CA SER A 214 -8.24 16.93 -9.76
C SER A 214 -7.64 17.31 -8.39
N ALA A 215 -6.31 17.26 -8.28
CA ALA A 215 -5.59 17.69 -7.08
C ALA A 215 -5.76 19.20 -6.84
N ALA A 216 -5.61 20.03 -7.88
CA ALA A 216 -5.75 21.49 -7.79
C ALA A 216 -7.18 21.91 -7.41
N VAL A 217 -8.21 21.25 -7.94
CA VAL A 217 -9.61 21.51 -7.56
C VAL A 217 -9.83 21.27 -6.08
N MET A 218 -9.33 20.15 -5.54
CA MET A 218 -9.44 19.86 -4.12
C MET A 218 -8.64 20.83 -3.25
N GLN A 219 -7.44 21.18 -3.68
CA GLN A 219 -6.61 22.16 -2.98
C GLN A 219 -7.27 23.55 -2.93
N ALA A 220 -7.92 23.98 -4.01
CA ALA A 220 -8.59 25.27 -4.08
C ALA A 220 -9.75 25.44 -3.09
N ILE A 221 -10.34 24.32 -2.63
CA ILE A 221 -11.41 24.30 -1.62
C ILE A 221 -10.91 23.97 -0.21
N GLY A 222 -9.57 23.88 -0.02
CA GLY A 222 -8.96 23.58 1.27
C GLY A 222 -9.00 22.11 1.66
N VAL A 223 -9.22 21.20 0.70
CA VAL A 223 -9.21 19.74 0.90
C VAL A 223 -7.90 19.15 0.39
N SER A 224 -7.50 17.99 0.89
CA SER A 224 -6.28 17.31 0.46
C SER A 224 -6.23 17.08 -1.06
N PRO A 225 -5.18 17.55 -1.77
CA PRO A 225 -4.96 17.28 -3.19
C PRO A 225 -4.93 15.78 -3.53
N ALA A 226 -4.42 14.99 -2.60
CA ALA A 226 -4.30 13.56 -2.70
C ALA A 226 -5.67 12.85 -2.81
N LEU A 227 -6.70 13.36 -2.12
CA LEU A 227 -8.07 12.86 -2.28
C LEU A 227 -8.61 13.12 -3.70
N GLY A 228 -8.32 14.28 -4.30
CA GLY A 228 -8.73 14.58 -5.68
C GLY A 228 -8.13 13.59 -6.67
N ALA A 229 -6.85 13.33 -6.54
CA ALA A 229 -6.14 12.34 -7.35
C ALA A 229 -6.71 10.92 -7.17
N PHE A 230 -6.99 10.51 -5.93
CA PHE A 230 -7.60 9.22 -5.63
C PHE A 230 -8.97 9.07 -6.31
N VAL A 231 -9.86 10.07 -6.16
CA VAL A 231 -11.18 10.07 -6.80
C VAL A 231 -11.06 9.97 -8.32
N ALA A 232 -10.14 10.73 -8.93
CA ALA A 232 -9.87 10.65 -10.36
C ALA A 232 -9.39 9.25 -10.79
N GLY A 233 -8.55 8.61 -9.99
CA GLY A 233 -8.11 7.23 -10.20
C GLY A 233 -9.26 6.23 -10.17
N VAL A 234 -10.11 6.27 -9.12
CA VAL A 234 -11.30 5.40 -8.99
C VAL A 234 -12.23 5.54 -10.18
N MET A 235 -12.40 6.76 -10.69
CA MET A 235 -13.27 6.99 -11.84
C MET A 235 -12.73 6.41 -13.15
N LEU A 236 -11.43 6.32 -13.28
CA LEU A 236 -10.75 5.73 -14.43
C LEU A 236 -10.49 4.22 -14.25
N ALA A 237 -10.79 3.64 -13.08
CA ALA A 237 -10.56 2.23 -12.76
C ALA A 237 -11.29 1.26 -13.68
N ASP A 238 -12.48 1.63 -14.18
CA ASP A 238 -13.25 0.84 -15.16
C ASP A 238 -12.94 1.24 -16.61
N SER A 239 -12.00 2.16 -16.85
CA SER A 239 -11.59 2.58 -18.19
C SER A 239 -10.81 1.46 -18.89
N PRO A 240 -11.04 1.23 -20.21
CA PRO A 240 -10.19 0.32 -20.99
C PRO A 240 -8.70 0.71 -20.98
N TYR A 241 -8.41 1.97 -20.71
CA TYR A 241 -7.06 2.57 -20.74
C TYR A 241 -6.34 2.54 -19.39
N ARG A 242 -6.93 1.96 -18.34
CA ARG A 242 -6.38 2.00 -16.98
C ARG A 242 -4.96 1.45 -16.89
N HIS A 243 -4.70 0.32 -17.56
CA HIS A 243 -3.37 -0.34 -17.51
C HIS A 243 -2.28 0.46 -18.21
N GLU A 244 -2.64 1.20 -19.25
CA GLU A 244 -1.74 2.09 -19.96
C GLU A 244 -1.41 3.32 -19.10
N LEU A 245 -2.42 3.95 -18.50
CA LEU A 245 -2.24 5.03 -17.53
C LEU A 245 -1.40 4.59 -16.34
N GLU A 246 -1.66 3.41 -15.80
CA GLU A 246 -0.89 2.83 -14.70
C GLU A 246 0.58 2.66 -15.09
N ALA A 247 0.86 2.03 -16.24
CA ALA A 247 2.21 1.78 -16.70
C ALA A 247 3.00 3.08 -17.01
N ASP A 248 2.31 4.10 -17.50
CA ASP A 248 2.94 5.36 -17.89
C ASP A 248 3.18 6.29 -16.67
N ILE A 249 2.34 6.23 -15.63
CA ILE A 249 2.45 7.07 -14.44
C ILE A 249 3.35 6.44 -13.36
N ASP A 250 3.41 5.11 -13.28
CA ASP A 250 4.18 4.39 -12.25
C ASP A 250 5.66 4.81 -12.13
N PRO A 251 6.41 5.06 -13.22
CA PRO A 251 7.79 5.52 -13.13
C PRO A 251 7.93 6.87 -12.41
N PHE A 252 7.02 7.82 -12.68
CA PHE A 252 7.00 9.14 -12.03
C PHE A 252 6.68 9.01 -10.56
N ARG A 253 5.65 8.23 -10.21
CA ARG A 253 5.31 7.90 -8.84
C ARG A 253 6.53 7.32 -8.09
N SER A 254 7.19 6.35 -8.66
CA SER A 254 8.30 5.63 -8.02
C SER A 254 9.48 6.55 -7.73
N ILE A 255 9.81 7.46 -8.63
CA ILE A 255 10.90 8.44 -8.45
C ILE A 255 10.52 9.47 -7.38
N LEU A 256 9.32 10.05 -7.48
CA LEU A 256 8.87 11.11 -6.57
C LEU A 256 8.59 10.56 -5.17
N LEU A 257 8.09 9.33 -5.05
CA LEU A 257 7.93 8.66 -3.76
C LEU A 257 9.28 8.36 -3.11
N GLY A 258 10.29 7.99 -3.90
CA GLY A 258 11.67 7.86 -3.42
C GLY A 258 12.21 9.20 -2.91
N LEU A 259 11.95 10.30 -3.63
CA LEU A 259 12.30 11.66 -3.21
C LEU A 259 11.57 12.06 -1.93
N PHE A 260 10.29 11.67 -1.77
CA PHE A 260 9.52 11.92 -0.54
C PHE A 260 10.18 11.27 0.68
N PHE A 261 10.50 9.97 0.62
CA PHE A 261 11.17 9.31 1.74
C PHE A 261 12.57 9.87 2.01
N LEU A 262 13.25 10.33 0.97
CA LEU A 262 14.53 11.02 1.12
C LEU A 262 14.34 12.36 1.87
N ALA A 263 13.34 13.14 1.49
CA ALA A 263 12.99 14.41 2.15
C ALA A 263 12.59 14.20 3.62
N VAL A 264 11.73 13.20 3.88
CA VAL A 264 11.38 12.80 5.25
C VAL A 264 12.61 12.44 6.07
N GLY A 265 13.57 11.70 5.47
CA GLY A 265 14.82 11.39 6.14
C GLY A 265 15.65 12.61 6.46
N MET A 266 15.68 13.64 5.59
CA MET A 266 16.40 14.89 5.82
C MET A 266 15.75 15.78 6.90
N LEU A 267 14.44 15.67 7.09
CA LEU A 267 13.67 16.42 8.09
C LEU A 267 13.66 15.75 9.47
N LEU A 268 14.18 14.53 9.57
CA LEU A 268 14.32 13.86 10.86
C LEU A 268 15.43 14.53 11.68
N ASP A 269 15.05 15.04 12.85
CA ASP A 269 15.98 15.57 13.84
C ASP A 269 16.71 14.41 14.54
N VAL A 270 17.95 14.20 14.14
CA VAL A 270 18.80 13.12 14.66
C VAL A 270 19.19 13.38 16.11
N ASP A 271 19.32 14.64 16.51
CA ASP A 271 19.71 15.03 17.87
C ASP A 271 18.63 14.66 18.89
N VAL A 272 17.36 14.83 18.54
CA VAL A 272 16.20 14.37 19.34
C VAL A 272 16.24 12.85 19.53
N ILE A 273 16.57 12.11 18.46
CA ILE A 273 16.66 10.64 18.52
C ILE A 273 17.80 10.21 19.43
N LEU A 274 18.98 10.85 19.28
CA LEU A 274 20.18 10.53 20.03
C LEU A 274 20.10 10.97 21.49
N ALA A 275 19.34 12.02 21.79
CA ALA A 275 19.11 12.48 23.16
C ALA A 275 18.30 11.46 23.99
N GLN A 276 17.34 10.75 23.36
CA GLN A 276 16.44 9.84 24.06
C GLN A 276 16.22 8.51 23.30
N PRO A 277 17.26 7.76 22.96
CA PRO A 277 17.16 6.61 22.05
C PRO A 277 16.28 5.48 22.62
N LEU A 278 16.36 5.24 23.93
CA LEU A 278 15.55 4.21 24.59
C LEU A 278 14.06 4.59 24.62
N PHE A 279 13.76 5.88 24.75
CA PHE A 279 12.39 6.36 24.75
C PHE A 279 11.77 6.22 23.35
N VAL A 280 12.47 6.66 22.30
CA VAL A 280 12.04 6.46 20.89
C VAL A 280 11.83 4.98 20.57
N ALA A 281 12.80 4.14 20.96
CA ALA A 281 12.70 2.70 20.75
C ALA A 281 11.51 2.08 21.50
N SER A 282 11.27 2.52 22.77
CA SER A 282 10.15 2.02 23.56
C SER A 282 8.80 2.42 22.98
N LEU A 283 8.65 3.65 22.48
CA LEU A 283 7.44 4.10 21.78
C LEU A 283 7.23 3.34 20.47
N ALA A 284 8.29 3.10 19.68
CA ALA A 284 8.18 2.33 18.46
C ALA A 284 7.77 0.88 18.72
N LEU A 285 8.34 0.26 19.75
CA LEU A 285 7.93 -1.09 20.19
C LEU A 285 6.50 -1.08 20.73
N GLY A 286 6.11 -0.05 21.49
CA GLY A 286 4.75 0.15 21.98
C GLY A 286 3.73 0.26 20.83
N LEU A 287 4.06 1.05 19.80
CA LEU A 287 3.26 1.16 18.57
C LEU A 287 3.06 -0.22 17.93
N VAL A 288 4.15 -0.92 17.68
CA VAL A 288 4.13 -2.27 17.07
C VAL A 288 3.31 -3.24 17.92
N ALA A 289 3.51 -3.25 19.24
CA ALA A 289 2.80 -4.15 20.16
C ALA A 289 1.29 -3.87 20.21
N VAL A 290 0.89 -2.60 20.32
CA VAL A 290 -0.53 -2.18 20.29
C VAL A 290 -1.19 -2.62 18.99
N LYS A 291 -0.56 -2.31 17.85
CA LYS A 291 -1.12 -2.66 16.54
C LYS A 291 -1.17 -4.16 16.33
N ILE A 292 -0.14 -4.91 16.69
CA ILE A 292 -0.17 -6.39 16.60
C ILE A 292 -1.34 -6.93 17.43
N THR A 293 -1.51 -6.47 18.65
CA THR A 293 -2.55 -6.95 19.55
C THR A 293 -3.96 -6.66 19.00
N VAL A 294 -4.21 -5.42 18.60
CA VAL A 294 -5.51 -4.99 18.07
C VAL A 294 -5.82 -5.70 16.75
N ILE A 295 -4.87 -5.70 15.80
CA ILE A 295 -5.10 -6.29 14.47
C ILE A 295 -5.23 -7.81 14.56
N PHE A 296 -4.47 -8.46 15.46
CA PHE A 296 -4.63 -9.89 15.72
C PHE A 296 -6.03 -10.20 16.28
N ALA A 297 -6.47 -9.47 17.30
CA ALA A 297 -7.79 -9.65 17.89
C ALA A 297 -8.92 -9.42 16.88
N LEU A 298 -8.83 -8.36 16.09
CA LEU A 298 -9.78 -8.08 15.01
C LEU A 298 -9.75 -9.17 13.94
N GLY A 299 -8.57 -9.62 13.52
CA GLY A 299 -8.45 -10.72 12.54
C GLY A 299 -9.16 -11.99 13.02
N ARG A 300 -9.00 -12.33 14.31
CA ARG A 300 -9.72 -13.44 14.93
C ARG A 300 -11.24 -13.22 14.97
N PHE A 301 -11.65 -12.02 15.32
CA PHE A 301 -13.06 -11.63 15.37
C PHE A 301 -13.73 -11.71 13.98
N PHE A 302 -13.01 -11.32 12.92
CA PHE A 302 -13.47 -11.40 11.53
C PHE A 302 -13.21 -12.77 10.86
N GLY A 303 -12.95 -13.81 11.64
CA GLY A 303 -12.95 -15.20 11.19
C GLY A 303 -11.64 -15.70 10.58
N LEU A 304 -10.55 -14.92 10.62
CA LEU A 304 -9.25 -15.42 10.20
C LEU A 304 -8.71 -16.48 11.16
N LYS A 305 -8.02 -17.47 10.64
CA LYS A 305 -7.29 -18.44 11.46
C LYS A 305 -6.14 -17.74 12.23
N SER A 306 -5.74 -18.27 13.39
CA SER A 306 -4.70 -17.64 14.24
C SER A 306 -3.42 -17.34 13.48
N LYS A 307 -2.99 -18.24 12.59
CA LYS A 307 -1.81 -18.06 11.73
C LYS A 307 -1.96 -16.88 10.77
N GLN A 308 -3.09 -16.78 10.10
CA GLN A 308 -3.38 -15.68 9.18
C GLN A 308 -3.49 -14.34 9.92
N SER A 309 -4.15 -14.35 11.09
CA SER A 309 -4.28 -13.15 11.94
C SER A 309 -2.94 -12.61 12.43
N ILE A 310 -2.01 -13.48 12.86
CA ILE A 310 -0.70 -13.04 13.33
C ILE A 310 0.18 -12.52 12.17
N ILE A 311 0.11 -13.16 10.98
CA ILE A 311 0.82 -12.68 9.79
C ILE A 311 0.31 -11.29 9.39
N MET A 312 -1.01 -11.10 9.33
CA MET A 312 -1.64 -9.82 9.03
C MET A 312 -1.28 -8.76 10.07
N ALA A 313 -1.31 -9.10 11.35
CA ALA A 313 -0.96 -8.19 12.44
C ALA A 313 0.51 -7.73 12.36
N MET A 314 1.44 -8.66 12.13
CA MET A 314 2.86 -8.34 11.95
C MET A 314 3.11 -7.51 10.67
N LEU A 315 2.34 -7.77 9.60
CA LEU A 315 2.45 -7.05 8.34
C LEU A 315 2.00 -5.59 8.45
N LEU A 316 0.95 -5.30 9.25
CA LEU A 316 0.33 -3.98 9.37
C LEU A 316 0.72 -3.25 10.66
N SER A 317 1.70 -3.74 11.43
CA SER A 317 2.04 -3.21 12.76
C SER A 317 2.86 -1.94 12.75
N GLN A 318 3.48 -1.58 11.64
CA GLN A 318 4.27 -0.35 11.50
C GLN A 318 3.37 0.89 11.34
N GLY A 319 3.95 2.08 11.57
CA GLY A 319 3.35 3.36 11.18
C GLY A 319 3.35 3.52 9.66
N GLY A 320 2.54 4.46 9.16
CA GLY A 320 2.44 4.77 7.74
C GLY A 320 3.07 6.12 7.38
N GLU A 321 3.37 6.30 6.10
CA GLU A 321 3.93 7.53 5.54
C GLU A 321 3.03 8.76 5.72
N PHE A 322 1.73 8.56 5.78
CA PHE A 322 0.77 9.64 5.98
C PHE A 322 0.80 10.25 7.39
N ALA A 323 1.42 9.56 8.35
CA ALA A 323 1.63 10.13 9.68
C ALA A 323 2.45 11.43 9.62
N PHE A 324 3.45 11.51 8.73
CA PHE A 324 4.25 12.74 8.55
C PHE A 324 3.41 13.91 8.06
N VAL A 325 2.50 13.68 7.12
CA VAL A 325 1.57 14.70 6.60
C VAL A 325 0.65 15.20 7.72
N LEU A 326 0.13 14.28 8.53
CA LEU A 326 -0.77 14.61 9.64
C LEU A 326 -0.02 15.33 10.77
N PHE A 327 1.24 14.96 11.07
CA PHE A 327 2.07 15.67 12.04
C PHE A 327 2.42 17.08 11.57
N THR A 328 2.78 17.26 10.29
CA THR A 328 3.00 18.58 9.70
C THR A 328 1.75 19.46 9.81
N ALA A 329 0.57 18.92 9.50
CA ALA A 329 -0.69 19.62 9.65
C ALA A 329 -0.97 19.99 11.14
N ALA A 330 -0.65 19.10 12.07
CA ALA A 330 -0.83 19.34 13.50
C ALA A 330 0.14 20.41 14.03
N GLN A 331 1.38 20.48 13.51
CA GLN A 331 2.32 21.57 13.79
C GLN A 331 1.80 22.91 13.26
N GLN A 332 1.35 22.96 12.02
CA GLN A 332 0.75 24.17 11.43
C GLN A 332 -0.50 24.64 12.19
N ALA A 333 -1.25 23.69 12.75
CA ALA A 333 -2.41 23.95 13.59
C ALA A 333 -2.05 24.36 15.03
N LEU A 334 -0.74 24.48 15.38
CA LEU A 334 -0.22 24.77 16.73
C LEU A 334 -0.74 23.82 17.82
N LEU A 335 -0.99 22.55 17.46
CA LEU A 335 -1.41 21.49 18.37
C LEU A 335 -0.23 20.73 18.95
N ILE A 336 0.88 20.65 18.23
CA ILE A 336 2.13 20.02 18.64
C ILE A 336 3.32 20.91 18.26
N GLU A 337 4.39 20.80 19.04
CA GLU A 337 5.67 21.47 18.76
C GLU A 337 6.49 20.70 17.71
N PRO A 338 7.41 21.36 16.99
CA PRO A 338 8.26 20.70 15.98
C PRO A 338 9.02 19.49 16.52
N GLU A 339 9.52 19.57 17.76
CA GLU A 339 10.23 18.49 18.44
C GLU A 339 9.37 17.24 18.62
N ALA A 340 8.08 17.43 18.95
CA ALA A 340 7.12 16.32 19.04
C ALA A 340 6.90 15.67 17.67
N GLY A 341 6.78 16.48 16.60
CA GLY A 341 6.67 15.99 15.24
C GLY A 341 7.89 15.17 14.81
N SER A 342 9.09 15.64 15.11
CA SER A 342 10.36 14.93 14.85
C SER A 342 10.45 13.63 15.66
N LEU A 343 10.12 13.66 16.96
CA LEU A 343 10.11 12.48 17.82
C LEU A 343 9.18 11.38 17.28
N PHE A 344 7.93 11.73 16.97
CA PHE A 344 6.96 10.77 16.48
C PHE A 344 7.22 10.35 15.03
N GLY A 345 7.84 11.23 14.22
CA GLY A 345 8.38 10.89 12.91
C GLY A 345 9.47 9.82 13.01
N ALA A 346 10.38 9.95 13.98
CA ALA A 346 11.38 8.93 14.26
C ALA A 346 10.76 7.59 14.72
N VAL A 347 9.72 7.63 15.55
CA VAL A 347 8.95 6.44 15.97
C VAL A 347 8.35 5.73 14.77
N VAL A 348 7.70 6.46 13.85
CA VAL A 348 7.16 5.91 12.60
C VAL A 348 8.27 5.26 11.77
N THR A 349 9.36 5.98 11.52
CA THR A 349 10.51 5.49 10.75
C THR A 349 11.09 4.21 11.34
N LEU A 350 11.34 4.19 12.65
CA LEU A 350 11.86 3.02 13.33
C LEU A 350 10.89 1.84 13.28
N SER A 351 9.58 2.11 13.43
CA SER A 351 8.55 1.07 13.29
C SER A 351 8.49 0.47 11.88
N MET A 352 8.63 1.30 10.84
CA MET A 352 8.71 0.82 9.45
C MET A 352 9.93 -0.09 9.23
N ALA A 353 11.07 0.24 9.86
CA ALA A 353 12.28 -0.58 9.81
C ALA A 353 12.10 -1.96 10.47
N THR A 354 11.15 -2.15 11.39
CA THR A 354 10.89 -3.45 12.03
C THR A 354 10.17 -4.45 11.10
N THR A 355 9.44 -3.98 10.10
CA THR A 355 8.56 -4.82 9.25
C THR A 355 9.27 -6.00 8.59
N PRO A 356 10.44 -5.86 7.94
CA PRO A 356 11.14 -6.99 7.34
C PRO A 356 11.49 -8.08 8.36
N PHE A 357 11.90 -7.68 9.57
CA PHE A 357 12.24 -8.61 10.65
C PHE A 357 11.01 -9.34 11.17
N LEU A 358 9.90 -8.62 11.37
CA LEU A 358 8.62 -9.22 11.77
C LEU A 358 8.12 -10.21 10.72
N MET A 359 8.32 -9.91 9.43
CA MET A 359 7.93 -10.82 8.35
C MET A 359 8.82 -12.06 8.25
N ILE A 360 10.07 -12.00 8.66
CA ILE A 360 10.93 -13.19 8.83
C ILE A 360 10.41 -14.04 9.99
N ILE A 361 10.06 -13.43 11.11
CA ILE A 361 9.48 -14.11 12.28
C ILE A 361 8.13 -14.74 11.90
N ALA A 362 7.25 -14.00 11.22
CA ALA A 362 5.98 -14.51 10.72
C ALA A 362 6.15 -15.73 9.81
N GLY A 363 7.14 -15.70 8.91
CA GLY A 363 7.49 -16.82 8.05
C GLY A 363 7.94 -18.06 8.84
N LYS A 364 8.79 -17.89 9.87
CA LYS A 364 9.22 -18.98 10.74
C LYS A 364 8.08 -19.56 11.58
N LEU A 365 7.19 -18.73 12.10
CA LEU A 365 5.99 -19.15 12.81
C LEU A 365 5.04 -19.92 11.88
N ALA A 366 4.89 -19.43 10.64
CA ALA A 366 4.10 -20.10 9.62
C ALA A 366 4.64 -21.48 9.26
N ALA A 367 5.96 -21.65 9.20
CA ALA A 367 6.59 -22.92 8.87
C ALA A 367 6.51 -23.95 10.03
N ARG A 368 6.51 -23.49 11.31
CA ARG A 368 6.45 -24.37 12.49
C ARG A 368 5.08 -25.00 12.73
N THR A 369 4.01 -24.38 12.26
CA THR A 369 2.61 -24.82 12.49
C THR A 369 2.07 -25.75 11.41
N GLY A 370 2.94 -26.49 10.70
CA GLY A 370 2.55 -27.52 9.74
C GLY A 370 1.95 -26.96 8.45
N LYS A 371 2.23 -27.62 7.38
CA LYS A 371 1.70 -27.42 6.04
C LYS A 371 0.18 -27.12 6.06
N GLU A 372 -0.22 -25.85 6.05
CA GLU A 372 -1.43 -25.50 5.32
C GLU A 372 -0.99 -25.39 3.86
N ASP A 373 -0.99 -26.54 3.25
CA ASP A 373 -1.04 -26.64 1.82
C ASP A 373 -2.27 -25.80 1.35
N VAL A 374 -2.03 -24.73 0.61
CA VAL A 374 -2.76 -24.70 -0.65
C VAL A 374 -2.50 -26.11 -1.19
N GLN A 375 -3.50 -26.95 -1.27
CA GLN A 375 -3.43 -28.18 -2.03
C GLN A 375 -3.29 -27.77 -3.51
N LEU A 376 -2.08 -27.33 -3.84
CA LEU A 376 -1.62 -27.32 -5.22
C LEU A 376 -1.46 -28.80 -5.51
N ASP A 377 -2.32 -29.33 -6.34
CA ASP A 377 -2.28 -30.74 -6.69
C ASP A 377 -0.82 -31.14 -7.03
N ASP A 378 -0.31 -32.14 -6.33
CA ASP A 378 1.04 -32.66 -6.56
C ASP A 378 1.05 -33.23 -8.00
N PRO A 379 2.02 -32.88 -8.85
CA PRO A 379 2.20 -33.51 -10.16
C PRO A 379 2.23 -35.05 -10.12
N ALA A 380 2.60 -35.63 -8.99
CA ALA A 380 2.54 -37.08 -8.77
C ALA A 380 1.09 -37.65 -8.80
N LEU A 381 0.06 -36.81 -8.66
CA LEU A 381 -1.36 -37.17 -8.79
C LEU A 381 -1.86 -37.00 -10.25
N ALA A 382 -1.01 -36.50 -11.15
CA ALA A 382 -1.33 -36.47 -12.58
C ALA A 382 -1.50 -37.90 -13.10
N SER A 383 -2.65 -38.20 -13.72
CA SER A 383 -2.77 -39.42 -14.55
C SER A 383 -1.67 -39.37 -15.59
N GLN A 384 -0.96 -40.50 -15.86
CA GLN A 384 0.10 -40.59 -16.87
C GLN A 384 -0.35 -39.91 -18.17
N ALA A 385 0.21 -38.74 -18.43
CA ALA A 385 -0.13 -37.97 -19.61
C ALA A 385 0.92 -38.18 -20.68
N ASN A 386 0.47 -38.20 -21.93
CA ASN A 386 1.36 -38.40 -23.06
C ASN A 386 2.28 -37.20 -23.30
N VAL A 387 1.90 -36.03 -22.82
CA VAL A 387 2.63 -34.76 -23.03
C VAL A 387 2.70 -33.96 -21.73
N ILE A 388 3.88 -33.47 -21.41
CA ILE A 388 4.11 -32.54 -20.29
C ILE A 388 4.41 -31.17 -20.86
N ILE A 389 3.74 -30.14 -20.34
CA ILE A 389 4.00 -28.74 -20.71
C ILE A 389 4.44 -27.98 -19.44
N VAL A 390 5.63 -27.41 -19.50
CA VAL A 390 6.22 -26.61 -18.43
C VAL A 390 6.03 -25.12 -18.74
N GLY A 391 5.27 -24.44 -17.90
CA GLY A 391 4.85 -23.05 -18.09
C GLY A 391 3.50 -22.94 -18.80
N HIS A 392 2.47 -22.51 -18.07
CA HIS A 392 1.11 -22.30 -18.61
C HIS A 392 0.86 -20.81 -18.95
N GLY A 393 1.89 -20.12 -19.45
CA GLY A 393 1.78 -18.79 -20.05
C GLY A 393 1.12 -18.85 -21.44
N ARG A 394 1.15 -17.76 -22.20
CA ARG A 394 0.49 -17.64 -23.53
C ARG A 394 0.85 -18.79 -24.49
N PHE A 395 2.14 -19.15 -24.53
CA PHE A 395 2.63 -20.23 -25.39
C PHE A 395 2.15 -21.60 -24.90
N GLY A 396 2.32 -21.89 -23.59
CA GLY A 396 1.89 -23.16 -23.00
C GLY A 396 0.36 -23.39 -23.13
N GLN A 397 -0.45 -22.34 -23.03
CA GLN A 397 -1.89 -22.41 -23.27
C GLN A 397 -2.22 -22.82 -24.71
N GLN A 398 -1.54 -22.22 -25.70
CA GLN A 398 -1.77 -22.57 -27.11
C GLN A 398 -1.34 -24.01 -27.39
N VAL A 399 -0.17 -24.44 -26.92
CA VAL A 399 0.32 -25.80 -27.09
C VAL A 399 -0.62 -26.80 -26.42
N SER A 400 -1.12 -26.50 -25.19
CA SER A 400 -2.04 -27.38 -24.47
C SER A 400 -3.36 -27.56 -25.22
N GLN A 401 -3.93 -26.48 -25.76
CA GLN A 401 -5.17 -26.54 -26.54
C GLN A 401 -4.99 -27.38 -27.82
N ILE A 402 -3.88 -27.19 -28.55
CA ILE A 402 -3.59 -27.95 -29.77
C ILE A 402 -3.42 -29.44 -29.45
N MET A 403 -2.69 -29.79 -28.39
CA MET A 403 -2.47 -31.17 -28.00
C MET A 403 -3.75 -31.86 -27.55
N GLN A 404 -4.59 -31.18 -26.77
CA GLN A 404 -5.90 -31.69 -26.36
C GLN A 404 -6.84 -31.85 -27.56
N ALA A 405 -6.86 -30.90 -28.48
CA ALA A 405 -7.64 -31.01 -29.72
C ALA A 405 -7.16 -32.18 -30.60
N ALA A 406 -5.86 -32.53 -30.53
CA ALA A 406 -5.27 -33.71 -31.18
C ALA A 406 -5.53 -35.04 -30.39
N GLY A 407 -6.37 -34.99 -29.32
CA GLY A 407 -6.71 -36.15 -28.51
C GLY A 407 -5.60 -36.65 -27.60
N ARG A 408 -4.59 -35.81 -27.29
CA ARG A 408 -3.49 -36.17 -26.39
C ARG A 408 -3.80 -35.75 -24.96
N SER A 409 -3.49 -36.59 -23.98
CA SER A 409 -3.53 -36.23 -22.57
C SER A 409 -2.34 -35.34 -22.22
N VAL A 410 -2.60 -34.22 -21.54
CA VAL A 410 -1.60 -33.19 -21.24
C VAL A 410 -1.52 -32.99 -19.72
N THR A 411 -0.31 -33.05 -19.17
CA THR A 411 0.00 -32.56 -17.83
C THR A 411 0.64 -31.18 -17.94
N LEU A 412 0.04 -30.22 -17.25
CA LEU A 412 0.51 -28.82 -17.20
C LEU A 412 1.19 -28.56 -15.87
N ILE A 413 2.37 -27.95 -15.91
CA ILE A 413 3.16 -27.60 -14.71
C ILE A 413 3.51 -26.12 -14.80
N ASP A 414 3.24 -25.34 -13.74
CA ASP A 414 3.66 -23.94 -13.65
C ASP A 414 4.18 -23.64 -12.24
N ILE A 415 5.13 -22.71 -12.14
CA ILE A 415 5.66 -22.23 -10.88
C ILE A 415 4.82 -21.05 -10.31
N ASN A 416 4.00 -20.44 -11.14
CA ASN A 416 3.21 -19.28 -10.75
C ASN A 416 1.80 -19.70 -10.24
N PRO A 417 1.52 -19.57 -8.93
CA PRO A 417 0.23 -19.93 -8.38
C PRO A 417 -0.95 -19.17 -9.00
N GLN A 418 -0.74 -17.93 -9.46
CA GLN A 418 -1.80 -17.13 -10.09
C GLN A 418 -2.21 -17.71 -11.45
N THR A 419 -1.23 -18.22 -12.23
CA THR A 419 -1.50 -18.90 -13.49
C THR A 419 -2.29 -20.18 -13.25
N ILE A 420 -1.97 -20.91 -12.17
CA ILE A 420 -2.64 -22.15 -11.79
C ILE A 420 -4.11 -21.90 -11.43
N ASP A 421 -4.35 -20.90 -10.55
CA ASP A 421 -5.70 -20.55 -10.10
C ASP A 421 -6.59 -20.11 -11.28
N LEU A 422 -6.05 -19.22 -12.14
CA LEU A 422 -6.76 -18.79 -13.35
C LEU A 422 -7.07 -19.94 -14.31
N SER A 423 -6.13 -20.86 -14.47
CA SER A 423 -6.29 -22.00 -15.39
C SER A 423 -7.35 -23.00 -14.86
N ASN A 424 -7.39 -23.20 -13.56
CA ASN A 424 -8.41 -24.03 -12.91
C ASN A 424 -9.82 -23.45 -13.10
N ASP A 425 -9.99 -22.13 -13.07
CA ASP A 425 -11.26 -21.46 -13.34
C ASP A 425 -11.75 -21.69 -14.77
N PHE A 426 -10.84 -21.94 -15.72
CA PHE A 426 -11.15 -22.29 -17.11
C PHE A 426 -11.20 -23.81 -17.36
N GLY A 427 -11.11 -24.63 -16.30
CA GLY A 427 -11.21 -26.09 -16.40
C GLY A 427 -9.92 -26.80 -16.80
N PHE A 428 -8.78 -26.09 -16.81
CA PHE A 428 -7.45 -26.67 -17.03
C PHE A 428 -6.80 -27.05 -15.70
N LYS A 429 -6.47 -28.33 -15.53
CA LYS A 429 -5.76 -28.77 -14.33
C LYS A 429 -4.26 -28.50 -14.50
N VAL A 430 -3.72 -27.51 -13.78
CA VAL A 430 -2.32 -27.14 -13.78
C VAL A 430 -1.72 -27.46 -12.41
N PHE A 431 -0.62 -28.20 -12.41
CA PHE A 431 0.09 -28.59 -11.19
C PHE A 431 1.18 -27.56 -10.85
N TYR A 432 1.37 -27.34 -9.55
CA TYR A 432 2.45 -26.49 -9.09
C TYR A 432 3.79 -27.21 -9.15
N GLY A 433 4.77 -26.56 -9.78
CA GLY A 433 6.13 -27.10 -9.75
C GLY A 433 7.13 -26.31 -10.57
N ASP A 434 8.39 -26.41 -10.15
CA ASP A 434 9.51 -25.89 -10.92
C ASP A 434 9.94 -26.93 -11.96
N GLY A 435 9.61 -26.69 -13.22
CA GLY A 435 9.90 -27.58 -14.33
C GLY A 435 11.39 -27.72 -14.69
N THR A 436 12.29 -26.98 -14.04
CA THR A 436 13.74 -27.21 -14.15
C THR A 436 14.21 -28.38 -13.29
N ARG A 437 13.36 -28.86 -12.37
CA ARG A 437 13.67 -29.97 -11.48
C ARG A 437 13.35 -31.32 -12.11
N VAL A 438 14.37 -32.09 -12.40
CA VAL A 438 14.26 -33.42 -13.02
C VAL A 438 13.46 -34.42 -12.16
N ASP A 439 13.59 -34.35 -10.83
CA ASP A 439 12.83 -35.18 -9.90
C ASP A 439 11.32 -34.94 -9.96
N LEU A 440 10.91 -33.68 -10.18
CA LEU A 440 9.53 -33.29 -10.34
C LEU A 440 8.98 -33.76 -11.69
N LEU A 441 9.73 -33.56 -12.76
CA LEU A 441 9.35 -34.04 -14.10
C LEU A 441 9.18 -35.56 -14.13
N LYS A 442 10.05 -36.32 -13.46
CA LYS A 442 9.90 -37.78 -13.31
C LYS A 442 8.60 -38.16 -12.61
N ARG A 443 8.27 -37.48 -11.50
CA ARG A 443 7.00 -37.70 -10.78
C ARG A 443 5.77 -37.35 -11.59
N ALA A 444 5.87 -36.35 -12.48
CA ALA A 444 4.81 -35.96 -13.39
C ALA A 444 4.65 -36.91 -14.60
N GLY A 445 5.37 -38.02 -14.66
CA GLY A 445 5.32 -38.98 -15.74
C GLY A 445 6.33 -38.72 -16.85
N GLY A 446 7.41 -37.97 -16.58
CA GLY A 446 8.37 -37.53 -17.59
C GLY A 446 9.19 -38.71 -18.24
N GLU A 447 9.27 -39.86 -17.57
CA GLU A 447 9.95 -41.06 -18.12
C GLU A 447 9.09 -41.75 -19.21
N ASP A 448 7.75 -41.61 -19.12
CA ASP A 448 6.81 -42.23 -20.06
C ASP A 448 6.19 -41.22 -21.03
N ALA A 449 6.47 -39.93 -20.86
CA ALA A 449 5.95 -38.86 -21.71
C ALA A 449 6.55 -38.93 -23.14
N GLN A 450 5.69 -38.78 -24.16
CA GLN A 450 6.10 -38.70 -25.56
C GLN A 450 6.80 -37.40 -25.92
N ALA A 451 6.45 -36.33 -25.21
CA ALA A 451 7.05 -34.99 -25.37
C ALA A 451 6.97 -34.16 -24.10
N ILE A 452 7.96 -33.27 -23.92
CA ILE A 452 8.02 -32.23 -22.90
C ILE A 452 8.25 -30.90 -23.63
N PHE A 453 7.39 -29.91 -23.36
CA PHE A 453 7.47 -28.57 -23.96
C PHE A 453 7.76 -27.52 -22.88
#